data_e24190b7e768e4fb749bcbe7bb67682a
#
_entry.id   e24190b7e768e4fb749bcbe7bb67682a
#
_cell.length_a   1.000
_cell.length_b   1.000
_cell.length_c   1.000
_cell.angle_alpha   90.00
_cell.angle_beta   90.00
_cell.angle_gamma   90.00
#
_symmetry.space_group_name_H-M   'P 1'
#
loop_
_entity.id
_entity.type
_entity.pdbx_description
1 polymer ?
#
loop_
_entity_poly.entity_id
_entity_poly.type
_entity_poly.pdbx_seq_one_letter_code
_entity_poly.pdbx_strand_id
1 'polypeptide(L)'
;GKCGVDLGGPSDIFSYQNLLPLYCDADRVDIINYSENTTWSNRQNQFFLENESIINGKFFAMEAGELSETHNIKYDFLVSSHCLEHLANPISALKGWRSVLNDGGDLIIVVPCAADTFDWKRPITTLDHLVSDYECDVSEDDVTHFDEVIALHDLTLDYAAGNSTAFVERVKNNLNNRCVHHHTFDLDLITRLLDYCNFQVVCAYHES
;
A
#
# COMPACT_ATOMS: atom_id res chain seq x y z
N GLY A 1 -20.98 -14.64 4.56
CA GLY A 1 -20.05 -14.09 3.58
C GLY A 1 -18.69 -13.79 4.17
N LYS A 2 -17.80 -13.23 3.36
CA LYS A 2 -16.43 -12.92 3.77
C LYS A 2 -16.31 -11.49 4.29
N CYS A 3 -15.47 -11.30 5.31
CA CYS A 3 -15.11 -9.99 5.86
C CYS A 3 -13.65 -9.66 5.48
N GLY A 4 -13.43 -8.53 4.86
CA GLY A 4 -12.12 -8.08 4.43
C GLY A 4 -11.68 -6.76 5.02
N VAL A 5 -10.44 -6.37 4.72
CA VAL A 5 -9.89 -5.04 4.97
C VAL A 5 -9.09 -4.57 3.77
N ASP A 6 -9.23 -3.27 3.43
CA ASP A 6 -8.45 -2.59 2.40
C ASP A 6 -7.49 -1.59 3.04
N LEU A 7 -6.21 -1.77 2.76
CA LEU A 7 -5.12 -0.98 3.32
C LEU A 7 -4.68 0.10 2.33
N GLY A 8 -4.69 1.35 2.78
CA GLY A 8 -4.51 2.52 1.93
C GLY A 8 -5.78 2.95 1.19
N GLY A 9 -6.87 2.20 1.39
CA GLY A 9 -8.14 2.35 0.66
C GLY A 9 -8.99 3.57 1.03
N PRO A 10 -10.19 3.67 0.43
CA PRO A 10 -10.76 2.71 -0.52
C PRO A 10 -10.06 2.74 -1.87
N SER A 11 -9.80 1.56 -2.44
CA SER A 11 -9.05 1.41 -3.69
C SER A 11 -9.98 1.14 -4.86
N ASP A 12 -9.95 2.00 -5.88
CA ASP A 12 -10.87 1.91 -7.03
C ASP A 12 -10.76 0.59 -7.79
N ILE A 13 -9.57 -0.01 -7.87
CA ILE A 13 -9.34 -1.29 -8.55
C ILE A 13 -10.21 -2.43 -8.01
N PHE A 14 -10.61 -2.37 -6.73
CA PHE A 14 -11.45 -3.38 -6.08
C PHE A 14 -12.95 -3.05 -6.14
N SER A 15 -13.33 -1.90 -6.72
CA SER A 15 -14.71 -1.47 -6.84
C SER A 15 -15.44 -2.18 -8.00
N TYR A 16 -16.77 -2.04 -8.02
CA TYR A 16 -17.62 -2.58 -9.08
C TYR A 16 -17.21 -2.04 -10.46
N GLN A 17 -17.15 -2.92 -11.45
CA GLN A 17 -16.74 -2.63 -12.84
C GLN A 17 -15.23 -2.39 -13.04
N ASN A 18 -14.41 -2.53 -12.04
CA ASN A 18 -12.97 -2.47 -12.16
C ASN A 18 -12.33 -3.86 -12.29
N LEU A 19 -10.99 -3.89 -12.38
CA LEU A 19 -10.22 -5.09 -12.72
C LEU A 19 -10.43 -6.25 -11.72
N LEU A 20 -10.58 -5.93 -10.44
CA LEU A 20 -10.72 -6.90 -9.35
C LEU A 20 -11.91 -6.51 -8.43
N PRO A 21 -13.17 -6.73 -8.83
CA PRO A 21 -14.35 -6.20 -8.14
C PRO A 21 -14.67 -6.93 -6.81
N LEU A 22 -13.70 -6.99 -5.90
CA LEU A 22 -13.77 -7.77 -4.66
C LEU A 22 -14.78 -7.22 -3.65
N TYR A 23 -15.04 -5.92 -3.69
CA TYR A 23 -15.98 -5.31 -2.75
C TYR A 23 -17.41 -5.82 -2.94
N CYS A 24 -17.78 -6.21 -4.16
CA CYS A 24 -19.14 -6.65 -4.48
C CYS A 24 -19.51 -8.00 -3.85
N ASP A 25 -18.50 -8.84 -3.63
CA ASP A 25 -18.68 -10.21 -3.12
C ASP A 25 -18.44 -10.32 -1.60
N ALA A 26 -18.06 -9.21 -0.96
CA ALA A 26 -17.81 -9.16 0.47
C ALA A 26 -19.05 -8.74 1.26
N ASP A 27 -19.29 -9.34 2.42
CA ASP A 27 -20.33 -8.89 3.36
C ASP A 27 -19.89 -7.58 4.06
N ARG A 28 -18.57 -7.43 4.24
CA ARG A 28 -17.98 -6.29 4.90
C ARG A 28 -16.54 -6.09 4.45
N VAL A 29 -16.18 -4.83 4.20
CA VAL A 29 -14.79 -4.43 3.99
C VAL A 29 -14.49 -3.24 4.88
N ASP A 30 -13.61 -3.41 5.84
CA ASP A 30 -13.07 -2.30 6.62
C ASP A 30 -11.99 -1.58 5.82
N ILE A 31 -11.83 -0.28 6.05
CA ILE A 31 -10.80 0.53 5.40
C ILE A 31 -9.82 1.03 6.45
N ILE A 32 -8.55 0.91 6.14
CA ILE A 32 -7.46 1.50 6.94
C ILE A 32 -6.70 2.49 6.06
N ASN A 33 -6.58 3.71 6.54
CA ASN A 33 -5.74 4.72 5.91
C ASN A 33 -5.15 5.63 7.00
N TYR A 34 -3.94 6.17 6.77
CA TYR A 34 -3.24 6.98 7.77
C TYR A 34 -4.01 8.25 8.19
N SER A 35 -4.95 8.71 7.36
CA SER A 35 -5.76 9.90 7.61
C SER A 35 -7.13 9.77 6.94
N GLU A 36 -8.15 10.41 7.52
CA GLU A 36 -9.47 10.58 6.89
C GLU A 36 -9.40 11.46 5.62
N ASN A 37 -8.39 12.32 5.52
CA ASN A 37 -8.15 13.20 4.39
C ASN A 37 -6.73 12.96 3.87
N THR A 38 -6.61 12.35 2.71
CA THR A 38 -5.33 12.11 2.05
C THR A 38 -5.18 12.98 0.81
N THR A 39 -3.99 13.04 0.22
CA THR A 39 -3.77 13.76 -1.04
C THR A 39 -4.50 13.13 -2.22
N TRP A 40 -4.87 11.86 -2.15
CA TRP A 40 -5.59 11.10 -3.18
C TRP A 40 -7.05 10.80 -2.84
N SER A 41 -7.52 11.10 -1.63
CA SER A 41 -8.89 10.86 -1.21
C SER A 41 -9.40 11.95 -0.26
N ASN A 42 -10.47 12.63 -0.67
CA ASN A 42 -11.23 13.58 0.17
C ASN A 42 -12.51 12.94 0.73
N ARG A 43 -12.58 11.63 0.83
CA ARG A 43 -13.79 10.90 1.18
C ARG A 43 -13.88 10.74 2.70
N GLN A 44 -14.58 11.67 3.34
CA GLN A 44 -15.00 11.51 4.74
C GLN A 44 -16.01 10.34 4.83
N ASN A 45 -15.61 9.24 5.48
CA ASN A 45 -16.50 8.20 6.03
C ASN A 45 -17.62 7.63 5.14
N GLN A 46 -17.56 7.76 3.82
CA GLN A 46 -18.58 7.21 2.94
C GLN A 46 -17.95 6.36 1.84
N PHE A 47 -18.15 5.06 1.95
CA PHE A 47 -17.74 4.08 0.95
C PHE A 47 -18.73 4.11 -0.20
N PHE A 48 -18.50 4.96 -1.20
CA PHE A 48 -19.30 4.98 -2.41
C PHE A 48 -18.63 4.11 -3.48
N LEU A 49 -19.30 3.04 -3.81
CA LEU A 49 -19.15 2.44 -5.13
C LEU A 49 -19.94 3.31 -6.12
N GLU A 50 -19.42 3.55 -7.32
CA GLU A 50 -20.04 4.41 -8.35
C GLU A 50 -21.48 4.03 -8.74
N ASN A 51 -22.01 2.92 -8.24
CA ASN A 51 -23.36 2.44 -8.52
C ASN A 51 -24.19 2.23 -7.24
N GLU A 52 -24.18 3.18 -6.30
CA GLU A 52 -25.08 3.21 -5.13
C GLU A 52 -24.94 2.01 -4.16
N SER A 53 -23.98 1.12 -4.35
CA SER A 53 -23.72 0.04 -3.41
C SER A 53 -22.79 0.54 -2.32
N ILE A 54 -23.31 0.72 -1.13
CA ILE A 54 -22.51 1.09 0.04
C ILE A 54 -21.75 -0.15 0.50
N ILE A 55 -20.42 -0.07 0.59
CA ILE A 55 -19.62 -1.09 1.24
C ILE A 55 -19.96 -1.05 2.73
N ASN A 56 -20.42 -2.16 3.25
CA ASN A 56 -20.61 -2.30 4.69
C ASN A 56 -19.23 -2.45 5.33
N GLY A 57 -18.82 -1.53 6.20
CA GLY A 57 -17.51 -1.57 6.85
C GLY A 57 -17.26 -0.38 7.77
N LYS A 58 -16.09 -0.36 8.39
CA LYS A 58 -15.62 0.71 9.26
C LYS A 58 -14.37 1.34 8.66
N PHE A 59 -14.20 2.62 8.88
CA PHE A 59 -12.96 3.33 8.61
C PHE A 59 -12.13 3.42 9.89
N PHE A 60 -10.82 3.14 9.77
CA PHE A 60 -9.84 3.31 10.83
C PHE A 60 -8.73 4.24 10.35
N ALA A 61 -8.61 5.41 11.00
CA ALA A 61 -7.50 6.32 10.77
C ALA A 61 -6.28 5.80 11.56
N MET A 62 -5.39 5.07 10.87
CA MET A 62 -4.17 4.51 11.42
C MET A 62 -3.19 4.14 10.31
N GLU A 63 -1.92 4.04 10.63
CA GLU A 63 -0.92 3.56 9.69
C GLU A 63 -1.17 2.09 9.31
N ALA A 64 -1.10 1.80 8.00
CA ALA A 64 -1.25 0.43 7.52
C ALA A 64 -0.15 -0.50 8.08
N GLY A 65 1.05 0.04 8.32
CA GLY A 65 2.17 -0.67 8.94
C GLY A 65 1.94 -1.05 10.40
N GLU A 66 1.00 -0.39 11.11
CA GLU A 66 0.69 -0.65 12.52
C GLU A 66 -0.42 -1.68 12.73
N LEU A 67 -1.06 -2.13 11.63
CA LEU A 67 -2.10 -3.14 11.74
C LEU A 67 -1.51 -4.45 12.27
N SER A 68 -2.00 -4.90 13.43
CA SER A 68 -1.52 -6.09 14.11
C SER A 68 -2.63 -6.75 14.94
N GLU A 69 -2.31 -7.86 15.60
CA GLU A 69 -3.24 -8.61 16.47
C GLU A 69 -3.88 -7.76 17.59
N THR A 70 -3.26 -6.65 17.97
CA THR A 70 -3.82 -5.73 18.98
C THR A 70 -5.16 -5.14 18.56
N HIS A 71 -5.49 -5.16 17.27
CA HIS A 71 -6.78 -4.76 16.72
C HIS A 71 -7.94 -5.70 17.09
N ASN A 72 -7.65 -6.93 17.55
CA ASN A 72 -8.63 -7.96 17.91
C ASN A 72 -9.68 -8.26 16.82
N ILE A 73 -9.37 -7.92 15.57
CA ILE A 73 -10.22 -8.20 14.41
C ILE A 73 -9.45 -9.16 13.51
N LYS A 74 -10.14 -10.21 13.03
CA LYS A 74 -9.61 -11.13 12.04
C LYS A 74 -10.41 -10.98 10.75
N TYR A 75 -9.72 -11.12 9.63
CA TYR A 75 -10.28 -10.96 8.29
C TYR A 75 -10.11 -12.22 7.46
N ASP A 76 -11.07 -12.48 6.59
CA ASP A 76 -11.02 -13.59 5.64
C ASP A 76 -10.13 -13.24 4.43
N PHE A 77 -10.01 -11.94 4.14
CA PHE A 77 -9.10 -11.45 3.13
C PHE A 77 -8.60 -10.03 3.46
N LEU A 78 -7.45 -9.70 2.91
CA LEU A 78 -6.83 -8.40 3.00
C LEU A 78 -6.44 -7.97 1.59
N VAL A 79 -6.75 -6.74 1.23
CA VAL A 79 -6.36 -6.15 -0.05
C VAL A 79 -5.56 -4.89 0.18
N SER A 80 -4.64 -4.60 -0.73
CA SER A 80 -3.80 -3.41 -0.72
C SER A 80 -3.46 -3.03 -2.15
N SER A 81 -3.68 -1.78 -2.51
CA SER A 81 -3.31 -1.25 -3.81
C SER A 81 -2.58 0.08 -3.65
N HIS A 82 -1.37 0.16 -4.19
CA HIS A 82 -0.53 1.36 -4.11
C HIS A 82 -0.41 1.87 -2.66
N CYS A 83 0.00 0.98 -1.75
CA CYS A 83 0.18 1.29 -0.33
C CYS A 83 1.55 0.81 0.18
N LEU A 84 1.97 -0.41 -0.19
CA LEU A 84 3.16 -1.05 0.37
C LEU A 84 4.45 -0.28 0.03
N GLU A 85 4.55 0.32 -1.15
CA GLU A 85 5.67 1.13 -1.60
C GLU A 85 5.87 2.42 -0.80
N HIS A 86 4.79 2.89 -0.16
CA HIS A 86 4.82 4.09 0.69
C HIS A 86 5.22 3.81 2.14
N LEU A 87 5.27 2.53 2.55
CA LEU A 87 5.61 2.15 3.91
C LEU A 87 7.14 2.07 4.07
N ALA A 88 7.66 2.68 5.12
CA ALA A 88 9.09 2.67 5.42
C ALA A 88 9.59 1.27 5.85
N ASN A 89 8.70 0.43 6.42
CA ASN A 89 9.04 -0.93 6.85
C ASN A 89 8.04 -1.96 6.32
N PRO A 90 8.16 -2.38 5.05
CA PRO A 90 7.23 -3.32 4.41
C PRO A 90 7.18 -4.69 5.08
N ILE A 91 8.30 -5.17 5.65
CA ILE A 91 8.34 -6.47 6.34
C ILE A 91 7.53 -6.42 7.63
N SER A 92 7.68 -5.35 8.43
CA SER A 92 6.88 -5.15 9.64
C SER A 92 5.39 -5.11 9.30
N ALA A 93 5.02 -4.35 8.28
CA ALA A 93 3.65 -4.25 7.78
C ALA A 93 3.09 -5.62 7.37
N LEU A 94 3.78 -6.35 6.50
CA LEU A 94 3.34 -7.67 6.01
C LEU A 94 3.18 -8.70 7.13
N LYS A 95 4.07 -8.69 8.13
CA LYS A 95 3.93 -9.55 9.31
C LYS A 95 2.71 -9.17 10.15
N GLY A 96 2.46 -7.87 10.33
CA GLY A 96 1.26 -7.36 10.97
C GLY A 96 -0.02 -7.76 10.22
N TRP A 97 -0.04 -7.58 8.90
CA TRP A 97 -1.18 -7.95 8.04
C TRP A 97 -1.47 -9.45 8.11
N ARG A 98 -0.41 -10.28 8.09
CA ARG A 98 -0.57 -11.72 8.25
C ARG A 98 -1.18 -12.08 9.60
N SER A 99 -0.85 -11.35 10.66
CA SER A 99 -1.35 -11.61 12.00
C SER A 99 -2.85 -11.38 12.16
N VAL A 100 -3.47 -10.55 11.33
CA VAL A 100 -4.92 -10.27 11.35
C VAL A 100 -5.72 -11.09 10.33
N LEU A 101 -5.07 -11.90 9.50
CA LEU A 101 -5.76 -12.84 8.63
C LEU A 101 -6.22 -14.09 9.42
N ASN A 102 -7.38 -14.60 9.07
CA ASN A 102 -7.83 -15.93 9.46
C ASN A 102 -6.93 -17.01 8.84
N ASP A 103 -6.90 -18.19 9.41
CA ASP A 103 -6.22 -19.34 8.81
C ASP A 103 -6.79 -19.63 7.41
N GLY A 104 -5.93 -19.64 6.41
CA GLY A 104 -6.32 -19.76 5.00
C GLY A 104 -6.95 -18.50 4.41
N GLY A 105 -6.82 -17.36 5.07
CA GLY A 105 -7.22 -16.07 4.52
C GLY A 105 -6.32 -15.61 3.37
N ASP A 106 -6.89 -14.83 2.47
CA ASP A 106 -6.23 -14.38 1.23
C ASP A 106 -5.61 -12.98 1.41
N LEU A 107 -4.41 -12.76 0.85
CA LEU A 107 -3.79 -11.46 0.68
C LEU A 107 -3.67 -11.14 -0.81
N ILE A 108 -4.22 -10.00 -1.23
CA ILE A 108 -4.11 -9.48 -2.60
C ILE A 108 -3.38 -8.15 -2.55
N ILE A 109 -2.21 -8.07 -3.19
CA ILE A 109 -1.39 -6.86 -3.25
C ILE A 109 -1.23 -6.43 -4.70
N VAL A 110 -1.42 -5.13 -4.93
CA VAL A 110 -1.05 -4.44 -6.17
C VAL A 110 -0.01 -3.39 -5.80
N VAL A 111 1.20 -3.52 -6.36
CA VAL A 111 2.28 -2.54 -6.24
C VAL A 111 2.72 -2.08 -7.62
N PRO A 112 3.16 -0.82 -7.77
CA PRO A 112 3.68 -0.35 -9.04
C PRO A 112 4.98 -1.09 -9.40
N CYS A 113 5.10 -1.54 -10.64
CA CYS A 113 6.39 -1.94 -11.17
C CYS A 113 7.22 -0.70 -11.46
N ALA A 114 8.40 -0.58 -10.86
CA ALA A 114 9.22 0.62 -11.00
C ALA A 114 9.50 0.98 -12.46
N ALA A 115 9.72 -0.02 -13.32
CA ALA A 115 10.02 0.17 -14.74
C ALA A 115 8.90 0.89 -15.52
N ASP A 116 7.66 0.83 -15.04
CA ASP A 116 6.47 1.38 -15.73
C ASP A 116 5.96 2.68 -15.09
N THR A 117 6.69 3.21 -14.10
CA THR A 117 6.28 4.40 -13.34
C THR A 117 7.30 5.52 -13.41
N PHE A 118 7.05 6.60 -12.69
CA PHE A 118 7.98 7.70 -12.48
C PHE A 118 9.27 7.28 -11.73
N ASP A 119 9.30 6.06 -11.18
CA ASP A 119 10.48 5.51 -10.49
C ASP A 119 11.42 4.70 -11.39
N TRP A 120 11.18 4.64 -12.70
CA TRP A 120 11.93 3.78 -13.64
C TRP A 120 13.45 3.99 -13.64
N LYS A 121 13.93 5.15 -13.18
CA LYS A 121 15.38 5.46 -13.06
C LYS A 121 15.97 4.96 -11.75
N ARG A 122 15.14 4.62 -10.76
CA ARG A 122 15.61 4.14 -9.47
C ARG A 122 15.98 2.66 -9.56
N PRO A 123 17.03 2.21 -8.85
CA PRO A 123 17.30 0.77 -8.75
C PRO A 123 16.15 0.08 -8.03
N ILE A 124 15.86 -1.18 -8.43
CA ILE A 124 14.94 -2.02 -7.64
C ILE A 124 15.53 -2.24 -6.25
N THR A 125 14.72 -2.02 -5.23
CA THR A 125 15.11 -2.26 -3.83
C THR A 125 15.50 -3.73 -3.65
N THR A 126 16.52 -4.00 -2.85
CA THR A 126 16.95 -5.37 -2.57
C THR A 126 16.22 -5.94 -1.36
N LEU A 127 16.02 -7.27 -1.34
CA LEU A 127 15.45 -7.92 -0.15
C LEU A 127 16.33 -7.68 1.10
N ASP A 128 17.65 -7.68 0.95
CA ASP A 128 18.58 -7.42 2.06
C ASP A 128 18.39 -6.02 2.65
N HIS A 129 18.07 -5.01 1.81
CA HIS A 129 17.75 -3.67 2.28
C HIS A 129 16.47 -3.67 3.11
N LEU A 130 15.39 -4.30 2.61
CA LEU A 130 14.12 -4.42 3.36
C LEU A 130 14.31 -5.16 4.69
N VAL A 131 15.19 -6.18 4.72
CA VAL A 131 15.54 -6.90 5.96
C VAL A 131 16.28 -5.99 6.93
N SER A 132 17.22 -5.16 6.42
CA SER A 132 17.93 -4.17 7.24
C SER A 132 16.98 -3.15 7.87
N ASP A 133 16.03 -2.63 7.09
CA ASP A 133 15.02 -1.70 7.61
C ASP A 133 14.15 -2.33 8.69
N TYR A 134 13.80 -3.60 8.51
CA TYR A 134 13.06 -4.36 9.50
C TYR A 134 13.87 -4.59 10.78
N GLU A 135 15.15 -4.97 10.67
CA GLU A 135 16.04 -5.21 11.81
C GLU A 135 16.39 -3.92 12.58
N CYS A 136 16.43 -2.78 11.86
CA CYS A 136 16.66 -1.46 12.44
C CYS A 136 15.39 -0.80 12.97
N ASP A 137 14.22 -1.46 12.86
CA ASP A 137 12.91 -0.92 13.25
C ASP A 137 12.64 0.46 12.63
N VAL A 138 12.91 0.58 11.33
CA VAL A 138 12.73 1.82 10.57
C VAL A 138 11.26 2.23 10.63
N SER A 139 11.00 3.50 10.89
CA SER A 139 9.66 4.07 11.05
C SER A 139 9.33 5.11 9.96
N GLU A 140 8.08 5.56 9.91
CA GLU A 140 7.54 6.41 8.84
C GLU A 140 8.16 7.83 8.77
N ASP A 141 9.00 8.21 9.72
CA ASP A 141 9.79 9.44 9.71
C ASP A 141 11.16 9.25 9.01
N ASP A 142 11.43 8.08 8.44
CA ASP A 142 12.65 7.83 7.67
C ASP A 142 12.77 8.76 6.47
N VAL A 143 13.96 9.31 6.31
CA VAL A 143 14.32 10.24 5.23
C VAL A 143 15.46 9.72 4.35
N THR A 144 15.93 8.51 4.58
CA THR A 144 17.13 7.95 3.93
C THR A 144 16.99 7.84 2.41
N HIS A 145 15.76 7.67 1.91
CA HIS A 145 15.45 7.56 0.48
C HIS A 145 15.22 8.89 -0.22
N PHE A 146 15.07 10.00 0.52
CA PHE A 146 14.64 11.28 -0.06
C PHE A 146 15.59 11.83 -1.12
N ASP A 147 16.90 11.74 -0.91
CA ASP A 147 17.88 12.23 -1.89
C ASP A 147 17.82 11.42 -3.20
N GLU A 148 17.65 10.10 -3.12
CA GLU A 148 17.48 9.24 -4.28
C GLU A 148 16.18 9.58 -5.02
N VAL A 149 15.07 9.68 -4.29
CA VAL A 149 13.77 10.03 -4.86
C VAL A 149 13.83 11.39 -5.56
N ILE A 150 14.39 12.41 -4.92
CA ILE A 150 14.52 13.75 -5.51
C ILE A 150 15.38 13.72 -6.79
N ALA A 151 16.45 12.94 -6.80
CA ALA A 151 17.39 12.89 -7.93
C ALA A 151 16.88 12.09 -9.12
N LEU A 152 16.11 11.02 -8.89
CA LEU A 152 15.81 10.02 -9.92
C LEU A 152 14.33 9.97 -10.34
N HIS A 153 13.41 10.58 -9.58
CA HIS A 153 12.00 10.64 -9.93
C HIS A 153 11.74 11.34 -11.26
N ASP A 154 10.93 10.77 -12.11
CA ASP A 154 10.58 11.35 -13.42
C ASP A 154 9.32 12.19 -13.34
N LEU A 155 9.48 13.48 -13.15
CA LEU A 155 8.37 14.44 -13.06
C LEU A 155 7.52 14.52 -14.34
N THR A 156 7.99 14.00 -15.47
CA THR A 156 7.20 13.98 -16.71
C THR A 156 6.11 12.90 -16.68
N LEU A 157 6.22 11.94 -15.79
CA LEU A 157 5.29 10.85 -15.57
C LEU A 157 4.42 11.05 -14.31
N ASP A 158 4.71 12.06 -13.47
CA ASP A 158 3.94 12.38 -12.26
C ASP A 158 3.40 13.82 -12.34
N TYR A 159 2.29 13.98 -13.05
CA TYR A 159 1.66 15.30 -13.20
C TYR A 159 1.16 15.90 -11.87
N ALA A 160 0.86 15.07 -10.89
CA ALA A 160 0.41 15.50 -9.57
C ALA A 160 1.53 16.09 -8.71
N ALA A 161 2.80 15.78 -9.02
CA ALA A 161 3.96 16.31 -8.31
C ALA A 161 4.19 17.82 -8.54
N GLY A 162 3.64 18.37 -9.64
CA GLY A 162 3.89 19.74 -10.03
C GLY A 162 5.30 19.96 -10.57
N ASN A 163 5.89 21.13 -10.28
CA ASN A 163 7.26 21.43 -10.69
C ASN A 163 8.29 20.91 -9.67
N SER A 164 9.59 20.97 -10.02
CA SER A 164 10.68 20.46 -9.16
C SER A 164 10.67 21.05 -7.75
N THR A 165 10.33 22.32 -7.58
CA THR A 165 10.28 22.95 -6.24
C THR A 165 9.14 22.36 -5.42
N ALA A 166 7.94 22.26 -5.99
CA ALA A 166 6.78 21.67 -5.33
C ALA A 166 7.03 20.19 -4.98
N PHE A 167 7.67 19.44 -5.88
CA PHE A 167 8.04 18.06 -5.64
C PHE A 167 8.99 17.89 -4.44
N VAL A 168 10.07 18.70 -4.39
CA VAL A 168 11.01 18.66 -3.25
C VAL A 168 10.30 18.96 -1.93
N GLU A 169 9.42 19.96 -1.91
CA GLU A 169 8.62 20.26 -0.71
C GLU A 169 7.67 19.11 -0.35
N ARG A 170 7.05 18.46 -1.35
CA ARG A 170 6.21 17.26 -1.15
C ARG A 170 7.01 16.14 -0.50
N VAL A 171 8.23 15.83 -1.02
CA VAL A 171 9.10 14.79 -0.47
C VAL A 171 9.49 15.10 0.96
N LYS A 172 9.95 16.33 1.25
CA LYS A 172 10.33 16.75 2.61
C LYS A 172 9.19 16.70 3.63
N ASN A 173 7.95 16.79 3.15
CA ASN A 173 6.76 16.73 4.00
C ASN A 173 6.12 15.33 4.01
N ASN A 174 6.87 14.28 3.69
CA ASN A 174 6.35 12.91 3.55
C ASN A 174 5.64 12.40 4.80
N LEU A 175 6.13 12.74 5.99
CA LEU A 175 5.49 12.35 7.24
C LEU A 175 4.01 12.75 7.33
N ASN A 176 3.61 13.81 6.63
CA ASN A 176 2.22 14.30 6.63
C ASN A 176 1.42 13.88 5.39
N ASN A 177 2.08 13.56 4.28
CA ASN A 177 1.39 13.34 3.00
C ASN A 177 1.54 11.91 2.45
N ARG A 178 2.50 11.12 2.93
CA ARG A 178 2.77 9.73 2.53
C ARG A 178 2.92 9.55 1.02
N CYS A 179 3.48 10.55 0.30
CA CYS A 179 3.58 10.52 -1.16
C CYS A 179 4.89 9.92 -1.70
N VAL A 180 5.88 9.68 -0.85
CA VAL A 180 7.16 9.09 -1.26
C VAL A 180 7.00 7.58 -1.40
N HIS A 181 7.49 7.02 -2.49
CA HIS A 181 7.79 5.60 -2.56
C HIS A 181 9.12 5.36 -1.85
N HIS A 182 9.10 4.84 -0.64
CA HIS A 182 10.32 4.45 0.07
C HIS A 182 11.05 3.38 -0.73
N HIS A 183 10.31 2.40 -1.23
CA HIS A 183 10.86 1.24 -1.94
C HIS A 183 10.30 1.14 -3.36
N THR A 184 11.12 0.57 -4.24
CA THR A 184 10.77 0.29 -5.64
C THR A 184 10.68 -1.21 -5.84
N PHE A 185 9.60 -1.65 -6.49
CA PHE A 185 9.29 -3.07 -6.66
C PHE A 185 9.35 -3.50 -8.13
N ASP A 186 9.68 -4.77 -8.30
CA ASP A 186 9.37 -5.57 -9.46
C ASP A 186 8.72 -6.89 -9.02
N LEU A 187 8.34 -7.73 -9.98
CA LEU A 187 7.67 -9.00 -9.70
C LEU A 187 8.55 -9.97 -8.90
N ASP A 188 9.87 -9.96 -9.13
CA ASP A 188 10.81 -10.82 -8.40
C ASP A 188 10.90 -10.41 -6.94
N LEU A 189 11.11 -9.12 -6.67
CA LEU A 189 11.24 -8.62 -5.30
C LEU A 189 9.97 -8.85 -4.49
N ILE A 190 8.78 -8.51 -5.01
CA ILE A 190 7.53 -8.69 -4.26
C ILE A 190 7.26 -10.16 -3.96
N THR A 191 7.55 -11.06 -4.89
CA THR A 191 7.38 -12.50 -4.70
C THR A 191 8.31 -13.03 -3.60
N ARG A 192 9.58 -12.64 -3.61
CA ARG A 192 10.56 -13.02 -2.58
C ARG A 192 10.25 -12.41 -1.22
N LEU A 193 9.76 -11.19 -1.19
CA LEU A 193 9.35 -10.52 0.05
C LEU A 193 8.17 -11.23 0.71
N LEU A 194 7.15 -11.61 -0.09
CA LEU A 194 6.00 -12.35 0.41
C LEU A 194 6.40 -13.73 0.96
N ASP A 195 7.29 -14.45 0.27
CA ASP A 195 7.84 -15.73 0.75
C ASP A 195 8.61 -15.53 2.07
N TYR A 196 9.47 -14.51 2.16
CA TYR A 196 10.19 -14.15 3.39
C TYR A 196 9.23 -13.88 4.56
N CYS A 197 8.08 -13.27 4.30
CA CYS A 197 7.04 -13.00 5.29
C CYS A 197 6.12 -14.19 5.56
N ASN A 198 6.43 -15.39 5.02
CA ASN A 198 5.67 -16.63 5.15
C ASN A 198 4.27 -16.57 4.53
N PHE A 199 4.10 -15.87 3.43
CA PHE A 199 2.94 -16.01 2.54
C PHE A 199 3.23 -17.04 1.46
N GLN A 200 2.25 -17.87 1.14
CA GLN A 200 2.31 -18.75 -0.03
C GLN A 200 1.79 -17.97 -1.24
N VAL A 201 2.68 -17.65 -2.18
CA VAL A 201 2.28 -16.98 -3.42
C VAL A 201 1.58 -18.00 -4.33
N VAL A 202 0.29 -17.76 -4.57
CA VAL A 202 -0.55 -18.63 -5.42
C VAL A 202 -0.50 -18.16 -6.87
N CYS A 203 -0.51 -16.86 -7.10
CA CYS A 203 -0.46 -16.25 -8.41
C CYS A 203 0.27 -14.90 -8.32
N ALA A 204 1.10 -14.62 -9.30
CA ALA A 204 1.73 -13.32 -9.46
C ALA A 204 1.91 -13.05 -10.96
N TYR A 205 1.58 -11.84 -11.39
CA TYR A 205 1.76 -11.40 -12.77
C TYR A 205 2.03 -9.90 -12.83
N HIS A 206 2.64 -9.48 -13.92
CA HIS A 206 2.89 -8.10 -14.23
C HIS A 206 1.99 -7.71 -15.41
N GLU A 207 1.23 -6.64 -15.24
CA GLU A 207 0.43 -6.04 -16.30
C GLU A 207 1.16 -4.78 -16.79
N SER A 208 1.47 -4.75 -18.09
CA SER A 208 2.20 -3.67 -18.77
C SER A 208 1.26 -2.82 -19.62
#